data_1ef72a94bd3cb467f31928e3ba793b34
#
_entry.id   1ef72a94bd3cb467f31928e3ba793b34
#
_cell.length_a   1.000
_cell.length_b   1.000
_cell.length_c   1.000
_cell.angle_alpha   90.00
_cell.angle_beta   90.00
_cell.angle_gamma   90.00
#
_symmetry.space_group_name_H-M   'P 1'
#
loop_
_entity.id
_entity.type
_entity.pdbx_description
1 polymer ?
#
loop_
_entity_poly.entity_id
_entity_poly.type
_entity_poly.pdbx_seq_one_letter_code
_entity_poly.pdbx_strand_id
1 'polypeptide(L)'
;MKQRAPLTLAAVTAALAALTGVAALTAPAADGKAADAKAATAARMPVERSLLVCPGPSSSDIAETTYTAFTPGAPAGEGKGSARLLGATKDAKPVLEPKEAGKPVGATASGADAPALTGSADGALAPGWTAQLTTKVSVGRSRGVLGVGCTAPGTDFWFPAVSTAKGREDYIHLTNPDAAAAIVDIKIFGPDGPAKPDAGTSESIRVDPKSTKTVLLSTLVPGAQLADATAHVTTRAGRVGASVQVGEEGVGADWLPASADPAGSLVLPGIPADATSVRLVVFVPGEEDADLKVRLAAPGGSISPAGNEQLHVKAGMTAAVDLKDLTRGEPGSLLLTPSDPKKSAPVVAAVRVVRGSGAKQEIGFVPATGPVGVRATVADNRPEENTTLLALTAPGADAKVKVTASPGTGGGDPASQEVTVKAGTTQTVSLAPAGGKGSYALTVETVSGGPVHAARTLSLPHEGIAMFTVQALSDDHSTVSVPKAAQDLSVLTR
;
A
#
# COMPACT_ATOMS: atom_id res chain seq x y z
N MET A 1 80.23 -26.34 8.71
CA MET A 1 78.81 -26.51 8.40
C MET A 1 78.48 -25.59 7.20
N LYS A 2 78.27 -26.18 6.01
CA LYS A 2 78.23 -25.49 4.73
C LYS A 2 76.85 -24.91 4.42
N GLN A 3 76.80 -23.62 4.05
CA GLN A 3 75.65 -22.85 3.59
C GLN A 3 74.94 -23.53 2.40
N ARG A 4 73.67 -23.92 2.58
CA ARG A 4 72.76 -24.40 1.53
C ARG A 4 71.55 -23.49 1.32
N ALA A 5 71.54 -22.29 1.87
CA ALA A 5 70.39 -21.40 1.85
C ALA A 5 70.15 -20.55 0.56
N PRO A 6 71.13 -20.18 -0.28
CA PRO A 6 70.87 -19.28 -1.43
C PRO A 6 70.28 -19.98 -2.66
N LEU A 7 70.47 -21.32 -2.83
CA LEU A 7 69.99 -22.02 -4.02
C LEU A 7 68.50 -22.32 -4.02
N THR A 8 67.87 -22.47 -2.86
CA THR A 8 66.42 -22.68 -2.74
C THR A 8 65.63 -21.42 -2.98
N LEU A 9 66.16 -20.25 -2.56
CA LEU A 9 65.47 -18.96 -2.77
C LEU A 9 65.48 -18.61 -4.27
N ALA A 10 66.60 -18.85 -5.00
CA ALA A 10 66.69 -18.62 -6.44
C ALA A 10 65.75 -19.54 -7.27
N ALA A 11 65.54 -20.79 -6.84
CA ALA A 11 64.62 -21.70 -7.50
C ALA A 11 63.15 -21.30 -7.31
N VAL A 12 62.77 -20.81 -6.11
CA VAL A 12 61.39 -20.32 -5.83
C VAL A 12 61.08 -19.05 -6.60
N THR A 13 62.01 -18.13 -6.67
CA THR A 13 61.84 -16.89 -7.46
C THR A 13 61.73 -17.13 -8.96
N ALA A 14 62.50 -18.09 -9.50
CA ALA A 14 62.43 -18.47 -10.91
C ALA A 14 61.09 -19.21 -11.23
N ALA A 15 60.57 -20.02 -10.33
CA ALA A 15 59.26 -20.69 -10.49
C ALA A 15 58.10 -19.69 -10.42
N LEU A 16 58.15 -18.71 -9.54
CA LEU A 16 57.14 -17.63 -9.45
C LEU A 16 57.17 -16.74 -10.69
N ALA A 17 58.35 -16.41 -11.22
CA ALA A 17 58.49 -15.61 -12.43
C ALA A 17 57.99 -16.35 -13.68
N ALA A 18 58.21 -17.68 -13.75
CA ALA A 18 57.68 -18.52 -14.83
C ALA A 18 56.13 -18.62 -14.76
N LEU A 19 55.53 -18.77 -13.57
CA LEU A 19 54.08 -18.78 -13.38
C LEU A 19 53.44 -17.45 -13.76
N THR A 20 54.04 -16.31 -13.37
CA THR A 20 53.52 -15.00 -13.74
C THR A 20 53.72 -14.71 -15.23
N GLY A 21 54.79 -15.18 -15.84
CA GLY A 21 55.04 -15.05 -17.28
C GLY A 21 54.05 -15.84 -18.13
N VAL A 22 53.71 -17.08 -17.72
CA VAL A 22 52.69 -17.90 -18.41
C VAL A 22 51.29 -17.28 -18.23
N ALA A 23 50.96 -16.77 -17.05
CA ALA A 23 49.68 -16.08 -16.81
C ALA A 23 49.54 -14.80 -17.66
N ALA A 24 50.64 -14.05 -17.88
CA ALA A 24 50.62 -12.87 -18.73
C ALA A 24 50.52 -13.20 -20.24
N LEU A 25 51.04 -14.38 -20.67
CA LEU A 25 50.97 -14.84 -22.07
C LEU A 25 49.65 -15.49 -22.43
N THR A 26 48.92 -16.00 -21.43
CA THR A 26 47.59 -16.64 -21.61
C THR A 26 46.45 -15.69 -21.28
N ALA A 27 46.71 -14.47 -20.77
CA ALA A 27 45.69 -13.47 -20.59
C ALA A 27 45.13 -13.07 -21.96
N PRO A 28 43.81 -13.05 -22.19
CA PRO A 28 43.27 -12.46 -23.40
C PRO A 28 43.74 -11.04 -23.52
N ALA A 29 44.20 -10.64 -24.71
CA ALA A 29 44.61 -9.27 -24.98
C ALA A 29 43.47 -8.34 -24.52
N ALA A 30 43.75 -7.49 -23.54
CA ALA A 30 42.86 -6.42 -23.20
C ALA A 30 42.92 -5.45 -24.37
N ASP A 31 42.02 -5.59 -25.33
CA ASP A 31 41.79 -4.57 -26.33
C ASP A 31 41.47 -3.29 -25.57
N GLY A 32 42.43 -2.38 -25.57
CA GLY A 32 42.42 -1.09 -24.87
C GLY A 32 41.43 -0.10 -25.50
N LYS A 33 40.18 -0.46 -25.54
CA LYS A 33 39.06 0.44 -25.55
C LYS A 33 38.40 0.30 -24.16
N ALA A 34 38.69 1.27 -23.29
CA ALA A 34 37.73 1.61 -22.26
C ALA A 34 36.42 1.89 -22.98
N ALA A 35 35.66 0.82 -23.26
CA ALA A 35 34.28 0.95 -23.63
C ALA A 35 33.67 1.67 -22.43
N ASP A 36 33.16 2.88 -22.66
CA ASP A 36 32.15 3.47 -21.77
C ASP A 36 31.17 2.36 -21.46
N ALA A 37 31.35 1.72 -20.31
CA ALA A 37 30.40 0.78 -19.79
C ALA A 37 29.18 1.61 -19.43
N LYS A 38 28.33 1.89 -20.43
CA LYS A 38 26.95 2.30 -20.18
C LYS A 38 26.45 1.31 -19.17
N ALA A 39 26.22 1.78 -17.95
CA ALA A 39 25.66 0.98 -16.88
C ALA A 39 24.51 0.16 -17.49
N ALA A 40 24.70 -1.17 -17.54
CA ALA A 40 23.77 -2.03 -18.24
C ALA A 40 22.42 -1.85 -17.54
N THR A 41 21.45 -1.29 -18.24
CA THR A 41 20.12 -1.01 -17.70
C THR A 41 19.57 -2.31 -17.11
N ALA A 42 19.19 -2.26 -15.83
CA ALA A 42 18.62 -3.41 -15.14
C ALA A 42 17.40 -3.95 -15.94
N ALA A 43 17.34 -5.26 -16.12
CA ALA A 43 16.21 -5.88 -16.79
C ALA A 43 15.02 -5.95 -15.84
N ARG A 44 13.82 -5.56 -16.29
CA ARG A 44 12.58 -5.81 -15.56
C ARG A 44 12.12 -7.25 -15.83
N MET A 45 11.99 -8.02 -14.77
CA MET A 45 11.53 -9.41 -14.81
C MET A 45 10.22 -9.54 -14.04
N PRO A 46 9.26 -10.36 -14.50
CA PRO A 46 8.06 -10.67 -13.72
C PRO A 46 8.45 -11.33 -12.39
N VAL A 47 7.70 -11.05 -11.33
CA VAL A 47 7.86 -11.76 -10.06
C VAL A 47 7.40 -13.20 -10.20
N GLU A 48 8.14 -14.14 -9.63
CA GLU A 48 7.81 -15.58 -9.68
C GLU A 48 6.96 -16.02 -8.48
N ARG A 49 6.95 -15.23 -7.40
CA ARG A 49 6.17 -15.49 -6.18
C ARG A 49 5.64 -14.22 -5.58
N SER A 50 4.42 -14.29 -5.08
CA SER A 50 3.76 -13.21 -4.35
C SER A 50 3.14 -13.76 -3.06
N LEU A 51 3.17 -12.94 -2.00
CA LEU A 51 2.59 -13.27 -0.71
C LEU A 51 1.73 -12.10 -0.25
N LEU A 52 0.51 -12.38 0.16
CA LEU A 52 -0.43 -11.40 0.68
C LEU A 52 -0.94 -11.81 2.06
N VAL A 53 -1.29 -10.79 2.84
CA VAL A 53 -1.90 -10.94 4.17
C VAL A 53 -3.11 -10.03 4.24
N CYS A 54 -4.22 -10.57 4.70
CA CYS A 54 -5.47 -9.84 4.89
C CYS A 54 -5.87 -9.88 6.37
N PRO A 55 -6.34 -8.78 6.97
CA PRO A 55 -6.84 -8.79 8.34
C PRO A 55 -8.14 -9.58 8.47
N GLY A 56 -8.53 -9.92 9.69
CA GLY A 56 -9.87 -10.44 9.98
C GLY A 56 -10.92 -9.35 9.70
N PRO A 57 -11.97 -9.64 8.93
CA PRO A 57 -12.79 -8.60 8.33
C PRO A 57 -13.69 -7.85 9.31
N SER A 58 -14.22 -8.51 10.32
CA SER A 58 -15.11 -7.90 11.32
C SER A 58 -15.31 -8.82 12.52
N SER A 59 -15.64 -8.25 13.66
CA SER A 59 -16.12 -8.96 14.85
C SER A 59 -17.64 -8.92 15.02
N SER A 60 -18.39 -8.46 14.02
CA SER A 60 -19.85 -8.36 14.06
C SER A 60 -20.51 -9.65 13.56
N ASP A 61 -21.46 -10.18 14.33
CA ASP A 61 -22.22 -11.37 13.98
C ASP A 61 -23.13 -11.19 12.74
N ILE A 62 -23.42 -9.93 12.39
CA ILE A 62 -24.23 -9.58 11.21
C ILE A 62 -23.40 -9.12 10.02
N ALA A 63 -22.07 -9.27 10.08
CA ALA A 63 -21.18 -8.90 9.00
C ALA A 63 -21.40 -9.81 7.77
N GLU A 64 -21.41 -9.20 6.59
CA GLU A 64 -21.38 -9.89 5.29
C GLU A 64 -20.06 -9.54 4.60
N THR A 65 -19.16 -10.50 4.48
CA THR A 65 -17.82 -10.30 3.89
C THR A 65 -17.73 -10.95 2.53
N THR A 66 -17.25 -10.20 1.56
CA THR A 66 -16.81 -10.70 0.25
C THR A 66 -15.28 -10.69 0.20
N TYR A 67 -14.69 -11.85 -0.02
CA TYR A 67 -13.27 -11.99 -0.39
C TYR A 67 -13.17 -12.05 -1.90
N THR A 68 -12.26 -11.29 -2.49
CA THR A 68 -12.03 -11.30 -3.94
C THR A 68 -10.54 -11.38 -4.22
N ALA A 69 -10.15 -12.21 -5.18
CA ALA A 69 -8.76 -12.32 -5.63
C ALA A 69 -8.69 -12.23 -7.16
N PHE A 70 -7.60 -11.63 -7.65
CA PHE A 70 -7.38 -11.38 -9.07
C PHE A 70 -5.90 -11.32 -9.39
N THR A 71 -5.53 -11.91 -10.52
CA THR A 71 -4.25 -11.66 -11.19
C THR A 71 -4.55 -11.07 -12.55
N PRO A 72 -4.04 -9.88 -12.91
CA PRO A 72 -4.20 -9.34 -14.25
C PRO A 72 -3.65 -10.29 -15.30
N GLY A 73 -4.27 -10.33 -16.48
CA GLY A 73 -3.74 -11.09 -17.61
C GLY A 73 -2.34 -10.60 -17.97
N ALA A 74 -1.39 -11.50 -18.12
CA ALA A 74 -0.07 -11.15 -18.62
C ALA A 74 -0.10 -10.96 -20.14
N PRO A 75 0.59 -9.96 -20.69
CA PRO A 75 0.94 -10.02 -22.11
C PRO A 75 1.91 -11.20 -22.28
N ALA A 76 1.45 -12.27 -22.95
CA ALA A 76 2.21 -13.46 -23.32
C ALA A 76 2.99 -14.16 -22.19
N GLY A 77 2.30 -15.02 -21.46
CA GLY A 77 2.89 -15.97 -20.54
C GLY A 77 1.99 -17.18 -20.38
N GLU A 78 2.05 -18.12 -21.31
CA GLU A 78 1.47 -19.46 -21.15
C GLU A 78 2.30 -20.25 -20.13
N GLY A 79 2.29 -19.78 -18.87
CA GLY A 79 2.94 -20.46 -17.77
C GLY A 79 1.90 -21.09 -16.83
N LYS A 80 2.24 -22.25 -16.27
CA LYS A 80 1.48 -22.81 -15.15
C LYS A 80 1.74 -21.94 -13.91
N GLY A 81 0.72 -21.70 -13.14
CA GLY A 81 0.82 -20.99 -11.86
C GLY A 81 -0.23 -21.51 -10.88
N SER A 82 -0.04 -21.22 -9.63
CA SER A 82 -1.02 -21.47 -8.58
C SER A 82 -1.22 -20.21 -7.73
N ALA A 83 -2.45 -19.99 -7.28
CA ALA A 83 -2.74 -18.95 -6.31
C ALA A 83 -3.80 -19.44 -5.34
N ARG A 84 -3.62 -19.12 -4.07
CA ARG A 84 -4.56 -19.53 -3.02
C ARG A 84 -4.56 -18.56 -1.85
N LEU A 85 -5.73 -18.32 -1.30
CA LEU A 85 -5.96 -17.64 -0.03
C LEU A 85 -6.45 -18.66 0.99
N LEU A 86 -5.77 -18.73 2.12
CA LEU A 86 -6.04 -19.64 3.23
C LEU A 86 -6.41 -18.82 4.46
N GLY A 87 -7.22 -19.36 5.37
CA GLY A 87 -7.36 -18.78 6.69
C GLY A 87 -5.99 -18.63 7.38
N ALA A 88 -5.78 -17.53 8.11
CA ALA A 88 -4.55 -17.30 8.86
C ALA A 88 -4.52 -18.14 10.16
N THR A 89 -4.76 -19.44 10.02
CA THR A 89 -4.72 -20.42 11.11
C THR A 89 -3.94 -21.66 10.64
N LYS A 90 -3.48 -22.45 11.60
CA LYS A 90 -2.80 -23.71 11.29
C LYS A 90 -3.78 -24.66 10.57
N ASP A 91 -3.31 -25.32 9.53
CA ASP A 91 -4.05 -26.33 8.74
C ASP A 91 -5.38 -25.81 8.10
N ALA A 92 -5.44 -24.49 7.79
CA ALA A 92 -6.61 -23.90 7.17
C ALA A 92 -6.83 -24.40 5.73
N LYS A 93 -8.10 -24.56 5.36
CA LYS A 93 -8.49 -24.85 3.98
C LYS A 93 -8.48 -23.59 3.12
N PRO A 94 -8.27 -23.72 1.79
CA PRO A 94 -8.39 -22.60 0.88
C PRO A 94 -9.80 -21.97 0.92
N VAL A 95 -9.83 -20.64 1.04
CA VAL A 95 -11.05 -19.83 0.90
C VAL A 95 -11.26 -19.47 -0.57
N LEU A 96 -10.18 -19.15 -1.28
CA LEU A 96 -10.15 -18.85 -2.71
C LEU A 96 -8.95 -19.48 -3.40
N GLU A 97 -9.16 -19.97 -4.61
CA GLU A 97 -8.12 -20.52 -5.50
C GLU A 97 -8.34 -19.99 -6.92
N PRO A 98 -7.78 -18.82 -7.30
CA PRO A 98 -7.75 -18.36 -8.69
C PRO A 98 -7.06 -19.41 -9.58
N LYS A 99 -7.67 -19.73 -10.73
CA LYS A 99 -7.16 -20.72 -11.67
C LYS A 99 -6.56 -20.08 -12.92
N GLU A 100 -7.03 -18.89 -13.27
CA GLU A 100 -6.70 -18.22 -14.52
C GLU A 100 -6.41 -16.74 -14.25
N ALA A 101 -5.37 -16.21 -14.91
CA ALA A 101 -5.13 -14.78 -14.96
C ALA A 101 -6.22 -14.07 -15.79
N GLY A 102 -6.51 -12.83 -15.45
CA GLY A 102 -7.55 -12.03 -16.11
C GLY A 102 -8.97 -12.27 -15.61
N LYS A 103 -9.20 -13.24 -14.70
CA LYS A 103 -10.53 -13.57 -14.15
C LYS A 103 -10.55 -13.42 -12.64
N PRO A 104 -11.20 -12.41 -12.09
CA PRO A 104 -11.41 -12.30 -10.65
C PRO A 104 -12.34 -13.42 -10.14
N VAL A 105 -12.02 -13.93 -8.96
CA VAL A 105 -12.80 -14.91 -8.24
C VAL A 105 -13.19 -14.39 -6.87
N GLY A 106 -14.35 -14.81 -6.35
CA GLY A 106 -14.83 -14.35 -5.06
C GLY A 106 -15.41 -15.48 -4.22
N ALA A 107 -15.42 -15.28 -2.90
CA ALA A 107 -16.13 -16.08 -1.92
C ALA A 107 -16.77 -15.17 -0.88
N THR A 108 -17.83 -15.64 -0.21
CA THR A 108 -18.52 -14.91 0.83
C THR A 108 -18.42 -15.63 2.17
N ALA A 109 -18.39 -14.86 3.24
CA ALA A 109 -18.50 -15.35 4.61
C ALA A 109 -19.43 -14.42 5.40
N SER A 110 -20.06 -14.94 6.43
CA SER A 110 -20.97 -14.18 7.29
C SER A 110 -20.57 -14.31 8.75
N GLY A 111 -20.84 -13.26 9.51
CA GLY A 111 -20.62 -13.23 10.96
C GLY A 111 -19.17 -12.90 11.36
N ALA A 112 -18.94 -12.99 12.67
CA ALA A 112 -17.67 -12.66 13.30
C ALA A 112 -16.56 -13.70 13.06
N ASP A 113 -16.91 -14.92 12.65
CA ASP A 113 -15.94 -16.01 12.43
C ASP A 113 -15.24 -15.97 11.06
N ALA A 114 -15.52 -14.94 10.24
CA ALA A 114 -14.86 -14.74 8.96
C ALA A 114 -13.34 -14.56 9.19
N PRO A 115 -12.46 -15.43 8.63
CA PRO A 115 -11.07 -15.46 9.03
C PRO A 115 -10.24 -14.33 8.40
N ALA A 116 -9.15 -13.92 9.09
CA ALA A 116 -8.01 -13.30 8.45
C ALA A 116 -7.38 -14.28 7.46
N LEU A 117 -6.78 -13.79 6.36
CA LEU A 117 -6.26 -14.66 5.33
C LEU A 117 -4.74 -14.46 5.13
N THR A 118 -4.08 -15.55 4.74
CA THR A 118 -2.75 -15.53 4.15
C THR A 118 -2.81 -16.12 2.76
N GLY A 119 -2.16 -15.47 1.81
CA GLY A 119 -2.22 -15.89 0.44
C GLY A 119 -0.85 -16.06 -0.20
N SER A 120 -0.73 -17.00 -1.11
CA SER A 120 0.47 -17.19 -1.94
C SER A 120 0.08 -17.40 -3.39
N ALA A 121 0.87 -16.84 -4.29
CA ALA A 121 0.78 -17.09 -5.72
C ALA A 121 2.16 -17.37 -6.31
N ASP A 122 2.21 -18.29 -7.26
CA ASP A 122 3.44 -18.75 -7.93
C ASP A 122 3.25 -18.73 -9.46
N GLY A 123 4.38 -18.61 -10.17
CA GLY A 123 4.44 -18.69 -11.63
C GLY A 123 3.57 -17.63 -12.32
N ALA A 124 2.79 -18.00 -13.32
CA ALA A 124 1.97 -17.07 -14.12
C ALA A 124 0.88 -16.34 -13.32
N LEU A 125 0.54 -16.78 -12.10
CA LEU A 125 -0.46 -16.13 -11.26
C LEU A 125 0.15 -15.18 -10.21
N ALA A 126 1.49 -15.11 -10.09
CA ALA A 126 2.16 -14.25 -9.12
C ALA A 126 2.24 -12.77 -9.53
N PRO A 127 2.52 -12.38 -10.81
CA PRO A 127 2.72 -10.98 -11.17
C PRO A 127 1.44 -10.14 -11.02
N GLY A 128 1.44 -9.21 -10.07
CA GLY A 128 0.32 -8.31 -9.81
C GLY A 128 -0.89 -8.98 -9.16
N TRP A 129 -0.68 -10.16 -8.55
CA TRP A 129 -1.73 -10.81 -7.78
C TRP A 129 -2.21 -9.92 -6.65
N THR A 130 -3.51 -9.69 -6.61
CA THR A 130 -4.18 -8.87 -5.61
C THR A 130 -5.33 -9.62 -4.97
N ALA A 131 -5.60 -9.31 -3.72
CA ALA A 131 -6.78 -9.78 -3.01
C ALA A 131 -7.32 -8.66 -2.12
N GLN A 132 -8.61 -8.68 -1.86
CA GLN A 132 -9.25 -7.71 -0.99
C GLN A 132 -10.47 -8.26 -0.30
N LEU A 133 -10.86 -7.56 0.75
CA LEU A 133 -12.05 -7.81 1.54
C LEU A 133 -12.96 -6.59 1.46
N THR A 134 -14.25 -6.85 1.26
CA THR A 134 -15.31 -5.86 1.42
C THR A 134 -16.34 -6.43 2.38
N THR A 135 -16.50 -5.78 3.53
CA THR A 135 -17.41 -6.18 4.58
C THR A 135 -18.52 -5.16 4.73
N LYS A 136 -19.76 -5.58 4.67
CA LYS A 136 -20.92 -4.75 4.97
C LYS A 136 -21.45 -5.10 6.35
N VAL A 137 -21.63 -4.09 7.20
CA VAL A 137 -22.30 -4.20 8.49
C VAL A 137 -23.44 -3.19 8.51
N SER A 138 -24.67 -3.66 8.64
CA SER A 138 -25.86 -2.83 8.44
C SER A 138 -26.16 -1.90 9.62
N VAL A 139 -25.87 -2.31 10.85
CA VAL A 139 -26.22 -1.59 12.09
C VAL A 139 -25.14 -1.77 13.16
N GLY A 140 -25.24 -0.99 14.24
CA GLY A 140 -24.32 -1.06 15.37
C GLY A 140 -23.10 -0.14 15.23
N ARG A 141 -22.12 -0.31 16.14
CA ARG A 141 -20.91 0.54 16.17
C ARG A 141 -19.97 0.31 15.00
N SER A 142 -19.95 -0.91 14.48
CA SER A 142 -19.16 -1.29 13.30
C SER A 142 -19.92 -1.14 11.98
N ARG A 143 -21.05 -0.39 11.98
CA ARG A 143 -21.83 -0.11 10.78
C ARG A 143 -20.96 0.54 9.73
N GLY A 144 -21.02 0.04 8.50
CA GLY A 144 -20.29 0.61 7.37
C GLY A 144 -20.08 -0.38 6.23
N VAL A 145 -19.40 0.11 5.20
CA VAL A 145 -18.77 -0.68 4.14
C VAL A 145 -17.27 -0.60 4.34
N LEU A 146 -16.74 -1.62 4.98
CA LEU A 146 -15.33 -1.70 5.36
C LEU A 146 -14.54 -2.39 4.23
N GLY A 147 -13.69 -1.63 3.54
CA GLY A 147 -12.89 -2.14 2.43
C GLY A 147 -11.39 -2.13 2.72
N VAL A 148 -10.73 -3.26 2.55
CA VAL A 148 -9.29 -3.36 2.74
C VAL A 148 -8.63 -4.24 1.69
N GLY A 149 -7.55 -3.74 1.08
CA GLY A 149 -6.65 -4.55 0.25
C GLY A 149 -5.74 -5.43 1.11
N CYS A 150 -5.53 -6.66 0.68
CA CYS A 150 -4.50 -7.49 1.27
C CYS A 150 -3.12 -6.98 0.82
N THR A 151 -2.17 -6.94 1.72
CA THR A 151 -0.84 -6.37 1.50
C THR A 151 0.25 -7.40 1.63
N ALA A 152 1.41 -7.16 1.04
CA ALA A 152 2.60 -7.93 1.36
C ALA A 152 2.95 -7.75 2.84
N PRO A 153 3.40 -8.81 3.56
CA PRO A 153 3.85 -8.67 4.93
C PRO A 153 5.13 -7.84 4.98
N GLY A 154 5.20 -6.93 5.96
CA GLY A 154 6.28 -5.98 6.14
C GLY A 154 6.80 -5.92 7.58
N THR A 155 7.65 -4.94 7.82
CA THR A 155 8.31 -4.71 9.12
C THR A 155 8.12 -3.30 9.68
N ASP A 156 7.55 -2.39 8.88
CA ASP A 156 7.38 -0.98 9.20
C ASP A 156 6.09 -0.45 8.60
N PHE A 157 5.22 0.18 9.41
CA PHE A 157 3.92 0.67 8.97
C PHE A 157 3.54 1.95 9.74
N TRP A 158 3.02 2.93 9.02
CA TRP A 158 2.57 4.21 9.53
C TRP A 158 1.07 4.37 9.35
N PHE A 159 0.37 4.73 10.43
CA PHE A 159 -1.08 4.94 10.45
C PHE A 159 -1.41 6.33 11.00
N PRO A 160 -1.31 7.41 10.19
CA PRO A 160 -1.84 8.72 10.57
C PRO A 160 -3.38 8.67 10.61
N ALA A 161 -4.03 9.49 11.43
CA ALA A 161 -5.46 9.57 11.67
C ALA A 161 -6.06 8.45 12.54
N VAL A 162 -5.24 7.75 13.31
CA VAL A 162 -5.74 6.94 14.43
C VAL A 162 -6.16 7.83 15.60
N SER A 163 -6.93 7.24 16.52
CA SER A 163 -7.41 7.92 17.72
C SER A 163 -7.40 7.01 18.95
N THR A 164 -7.20 7.61 20.12
CA THR A 164 -7.40 6.95 21.41
C THR A 164 -8.48 7.65 22.24
N ALA A 165 -9.19 8.61 21.62
CA ALA A 165 -10.24 9.39 22.27
C ALA A 165 -11.50 8.57 22.56
N LYS A 166 -12.26 8.98 23.55
CA LYS A 166 -13.56 8.39 23.85
C LYS A 166 -14.51 8.50 22.65
N GLY A 167 -15.23 7.41 22.34
CA GLY A 167 -16.13 7.31 21.18
C GLY A 167 -15.45 6.79 19.92
N ARG A 168 -14.12 6.59 19.95
CA ARG A 168 -13.34 5.91 18.91
C ARG A 168 -12.81 4.57 19.42
N GLU A 169 -12.93 3.55 18.60
CA GLU A 169 -12.35 2.24 18.82
C GLU A 169 -11.47 1.89 17.62
N ASP A 170 -10.19 2.15 17.75
CA ASP A 170 -9.19 1.90 16.71
C ASP A 170 -8.41 0.63 17.10
N TYR A 171 -8.60 -0.44 16.31
CA TYR A 171 -7.94 -1.74 16.51
C TYR A 171 -6.85 -1.95 15.46
N ILE A 172 -5.60 -2.17 15.88
CA ILE A 172 -4.57 -2.69 14.98
C ILE A 172 -4.70 -4.20 14.89
N HIS A 173 -4.85 -4.70 13.67
CA HIS A 173 -4.83 -6.11 13.31
C HIS A 173 -3.43 -6.48 12.82
N LEU A 174 -2.77 -7.40 13.52
CA LEU A 174 -1.44 -7.91 13.19
C LEU A 174 -1.58 -9.37 12.78
N THR A 175 -1.29 -9.70 11.53
CA THR A 175 -1.38 -11.06 11.01
C THR A 175 0.00 -11.58 10.64
N ASN A 176 0.44 -12.67 11.28
CA ASN A 176 1.72 -13.31 11.03
C ASN A 176 1.55 -14.46 10.01
N PRO A 177 2.09 -14.34 8.79
CA PRO A 177 1.99 -15.39 7.77
C PRO A 177 3.03 -16.49 7.91
N ASP A 178 4.03 -16.33 8.78
CA ASP A 178 5.20 -17.20 8.82
C ASP A 178 5.06 -18.31 9.86
N ALA A 179 5.96 -19.29 9.82
CA ALA A 179 6.02 -20.40 10.76
C ALA A 179 6.76 -20.07 12.07
N ALA A 180 7.40 -18.91 12.14
CA ALA A 180 8.02 -18.37 13.34
C ALA A 180 7.19 -17.24 13.92
N ALA A 181 7.27 -17.00 15.24
CA ALA A 181 6.61 -15.88 15.88
C ALA A 181 7.23 -14.56 15.42
N ALA A 182 6.39 -13.52 15.26
CA ALA A 182 6.83 -12.15 15.07
C ALA A 182 6.79 -11.39 16.40
N ILE A 183 7.70 -10.44 16.57
CA ILE A 183 7.75 -9.53 17.74
C ILE A 183 7.56 -8.10 17.22
N VAL A 184 6.52 -7.44 17.70
CA VAL A 184 6.04 -6.16 17.19
C VAL A 184 6.06 -5.11 18.30
N ASP A 185 6.43 -3.88 17.92
CA ASP A 185 6.29 -2.69 18.77
C ASP A 185 5.30 -1.72 18.14
N ILE A 186 4.52 -1.03 18.96
CA ILE A 186 3.56 0.00 18.53
C ILE A 186 3.86 1.28 19.31
N LYS A 187 4.17 2.37 18.60
CA LYS A 187 4.33 3.71 19.18
C LYS A 187 3.20 4.61 18.70
N ILE A 188 2.67 5.46 19.58
CA ILE A 188 1.61 6.41 19.28
C ILE A 188 2.16 7.82 19.49
N PHE A 189 1.92 8.70 18.49
CA PHE A 189 2.38 10.08 18.48
C PHE A 189 1.18 11.03 18.39
N GLY A 190 1.06 11.91 19.37
CA GLY A 190 0.07 12.95 19.42
C GLY A 190 0.61 14.33 19.02
N PRO A 191 -0.16 15.40 19.27
CA PRO A 191 0.25 16.78 18.96
C PRO A 191 1.43 17.28 19.79
N ASP A 192 1.68 16.67 20.95
CA ASP A 192 2.79 17.00 21.85
C ASP A 192 3.97 16.02 21.75
N GLY A 193 3.98 15.17 20.72
CA GLY A 193 5.00 14.14 20.48
C GLY A 193 4.55 12.74 20.89
N PRO A 194 5.50 11.84 21.27
CA PRO A 194 5.18 10.46 21.59
C PRO A 194 4.32 10.36 22.86
N ALA A 195 3.19 9.67 22.75
CA ALA A 195 2.34 9.38 23.89
C ALA A 195 3.05 8.40 24.84
N LYS A 196 2.91 8.64 26.14
CA LYS A 196 3.52 7.78 27.15
C LYS A 196 2.77 6.44 27.22
N PRO A 197 3.41 5.31 26.90
CA PRO A 197 2.76 4.02 26.95
C PRO A 197 2.57 3.55 28.40
N ASP A 198 1.62 2.67 28.60
CA ASP A 198 1.58 1.87 29.84
C ASP A 198 2.69 0.82 29.81
N ALA A 199 3.29 0.54 30.97
CA ALA A 199 4.47 -0.29 31.07
C ALA A 199 4.26 -1.70 30.45
N GLY A 200 5.03 -2.04 29.42
CA GLY A 200 5.06 -3.35 28.79
C GLY A 200 3.88 -3.69 27.86
N THR A 201 2.97 -2.75 27.57
CA THR A 201 1.79 -3.03 26.71
C THR A 201 2.04 -2.78 25.23
N SER A 202 2.91 -1.84 24.89
CA SER A 202 3.15 -1.38 23.51
C SER A 202 4.41 -1.95 22.86
N GLU A 203 5.25 -2.65 23.63
CA GLU A 203 6.52 -3.22 23.19
C GLU A 203 6.53 -4.74 23.30
N SER A 204 7.31 -5.38 22.42
CA SER A 204 7.50 -6.83 22.42
C SER A 204 6.18 -7.62 22.30
N ILE A 205 5.21 -7.08 21.60
CA ILE A 205 3.94 -7.74 21.32
C ILE A 205 4.22 -8.97 20.47
N ARG A 206 4.01 -10.15 21.04
CA ARG A 206 4.21 -11.42 20.35
C ARG A 206 2.98 -11.73 19.48
N VAL A 207 3.20 -12.00 18.20
CA VAL A 207 2.22 -12.58 17.27
C VAL A 207 2.66 -13.99 16.90
N ASP A 208 1.91 -14.98 17.32
CA ASP A 208 2.25 -16.38 17.14
C ASP A 208 2.30 -16.78 15.65
N PRO A 209 2.95 -17.90 15.30
CA PRO A 209 2.99 -18.39 13.94
C PRO A 209 1.59 -18.63 13.36
N LYS A 210 1.36 -18.24 12.11
CA LYS A 210 0.09 -18.49 11.40
C LYS A 210 -1.13 -18.03 12.22
N SER A 211 -1.05 -16.84 12.80
CA SER A 211 -2.12 -16.29 13.65
C SER A 211 -2.30 -14.79 13.46
N THR A 212 -3.40 -14.30 13.97
CA THR A 212 -3.73 -12.87 14.02
C THR A 212 -3.85 -12.41 15.47
N LYS A 213 -3.33 -11.23 15.76
CA LYS A 213 -3.50 -10.54 17.04
C LYS A 213 -4.10 -9.17 16.82
N THR A 214 -5.17 -8.86 17.54
CA THR A 214 -5.83 -7.56 17.51
C THR A 214 -5.48 -6.78 18.79
N VAL A 215 -5.16 -5.50 18.67
CA VAL A 215 -4.76 -4.61 19.75
C VAL A 215 -5.55 -3.32 19.70
N LEU A 216 -6.32 -3.01 20.74
CA LEU A 216 -7.04 -1.74 20.88
C LEU A 216 -6.04 -0.64 21.27
N LEU A 217 -5.90 0.40 20.44
CA LEU A 217 -4.89 1.45 20.61
C LEU A 217 -5.01 2.21 21.94
N SER A 218 -6.23 2.50 22.40
CA SER A 218 -6.47 3.21 23.66
C SER A 218 -5.93 2.46 24.88
N THR A 219 -5.77 1.12 24.81
CA THR A 219 -5.19 0.33 25.89
C THR A 219 -3.67 0.45 26.00
N LEU A 220 -3.00 0.89 24.94
CA LEU A 220 -1.54 1.09 24.93
C LEU A 220 -1.13 2.39 25.64
N VAL A 221 -2.02 3.39 25.63
CA VAL A 221 -1.80 4.73 26.19
C VAL A 221 -3.01 5.19 27.00
N PRO A 222 -3.38 4.49 28.08
CA PRO A 222 -4.66 4.72 28.79
C PRO A 222 -4.79 6.11 29.40
N GLY A 223 -3.67 6.81 29.63
CA GLY A 223 -3.65 8.19 30.12
C GLY A 223 -3.80 9.26 29.05
N ALA A 224 -3.85 8.90 27.75
CA ALA A 224 -3.89 9.85 26.64
C ALA A 224 -5.17 9.73 25.82
N GLN A 225 -5.95 10.83 25.75
CA GLN A 225 -7.16 10.95 24.94
C GLN A 225 -6.82 11.76 23.66
N LEU A 226 -6.25 11.09 22.66
CA LEU A 226 -5.79 11.71 21.43
C LEU A 226 -6.87 11.59 20.35
N ALA A 227 -7.46 12.70 19.95
CA ALA A 227 -8.47 12.73 18.88
C ALA A 227 -7.82 12.43 17.51
N ASP A 228 -6.62 12.94 17.30
CA ASP A 228 -5.80 12.74 16.11
C ASP A 228 -4.40 12.32 16.54
N ALA A 229 -4.00 11.14 16.11
CA ALA A 229 -2.70 10.59 16.42
C ALA A 229 -2.14 9.82 15.21
N THR A 230 -0.86 9.48 15.29
CA THR A 230 -0.21 8.58 14.34
C THR A 230 0.30 7.36 15.10
N ALA A 231 -0.04 6.16 14.63
CA ALA A 231 0.56 4.93 15.14
C ALA A 231 1.69 4.49 14.20
N HIS A 232 2.81 4.08 14.80
CA HIS A 232 3.94 3.48 14.10
C HIS A 232 4.11 2.04 14.59
N VAL A 233 4.02 1.09 13.68
CA VAL A 233 4.16 -0.34 13.94
C VAL A 233 5.47 -0.82 13.35
N THR A 234 6.34 -1.38 14.18
CA THR A 234 7.62 -1.94 13.74
C THR A 234 7.79 -3.37 14.24
N THR A 235 8.56 -4.19 13.53
CA THR A 235 8.89 -5.54 13.99
C THR A 235 10.36 -5.62 14.39
N ARG A 236 10.63 -6.18 15.58
CA ARG A 236 12.00 -6.54 16.03
C ARG A 236 12.43 -7.89 15.45
N ALA A 237 11.47 -8.77 15.18
CA ALA A 237 11.70 -10.09 14.58
C ALA A 237 10.49 -10.53 13.76
N GLY A 238 10.73 -11.20 12.64
CA GLY A 238 9.69 -11.64 11.71
C GLY A 238 9.12 -10.47 10.90
N ARG A 239 7.95 -10.70 10.34
CA ARG A 239 7.16 -9.73 9.56
C ARG A 239 5.68 -9.99 9.77
N VAL A 240 4.83 -8.98 9.57
CA VAL A 240 3.39 -9.08 9.75
C VAL A 240 2.66 -8.33 8.64
N GLY A 241 1.37 -8.64 8.42
CA GLY A 241 0.44 -7.67 7.84
C GLY A 241 -0.10 -6.80 8.96
N ALA A 242 -0.23 -5.50 8.72
CA ALA A 242 -0.81 -4.58 9.67
C ALA A 242 -1.87 -3.70 9.01
N SER A 243 -3.02 -3.53 9.66
CA SER A 243 -4.11 -2.63 9.24
C SER A 243 -4.86 -2.16 10.48
N VAL A 244 -5.45 -0.97 10.42
CA VAL A 244 -6.26 -0.44 11.52
C VAL A 244 -7.73 -0.51 11.14
N GLN A 245 -8.55 -1.16 11.94
CA GLN A 245 -10.01 -1.07 11.87
C GLN A 245 -10.46 0.04 12.80
N VAL A 246 -11.23 0.96 12.27
CA VAL A 246 -11.73 2.12 12.97
C VAL A 246 -13.23 2.01 13.14
N GLY A 247 -13.72 2.17 14.37
CA GLY A 247 -15.13 2.36 14.68
C GLY A 247 -15.34 3.69 15.39
N GLU A 248 -16.28 4.50 14.91
CA GLU A 248 -16.63 5.78 15.51
C GLU A 248 -18.10 5.83 15.87
N GLU A 249 -18.39 6.04 17.15
CA GLU A 249 -19.75 6.02 17.68
C GLU A 249 -20.65 7.06 17.02
N GLY A 250 -21.79 6.63 16.49
CA GLY A 250 -22.75 7.49 15.81
C GLY A 250 -22.39 7.89 14.39
N VAL A 251 -21.18 7.55 13.92
CA VAL A 251 -20.70 7.90 12.57
C VAL A 251 -20.62 6.65 11.68
N GLY A 252 -19.81 5.66 12.03
CA GLY A 252 -19.62 4.47 11.23
C GLY A 252 -18.26 3.81 11.44
N ALA A 253 -17.91 2.89 10.53
CA ALA A 253 -16.65 2.16 10.59
C ALA A 253 -16.03 1.94 9.20
N ASP A 254 -14.70 1.97 9.12
CA ASP A 254 -13.94 1.56 7.93
C ASP A 254 -12.52 1.14 8.32
N TRP A 255 -11.78 0.68 7.35
CA TRP A 255 -10.35 0.42 7.47
C TRP A 255 -9.52 1.67 7.21
N LEU A 256 -8.50 1.88 8.03
CA LEU A 256 -7.39 2.78 7.76
C LEU A 256 -6.17 1.92 7.35
N PRO A 257 -5.84 1.85 6.07
CA PRO A 257 -4.62 1.20 5.60
C PRO A 257 -3.38 1.99 6.00
N ALA A 258 -2.22 1.35 5.98
CA ALA A 258 -0.96 2.05 6.17
C ALA A 258 -0.76 3.14 5.09
N SER A 259 -0.22 4.28 5.51
CA SER A 259 0.29 5.30 4.60
C SER A 259 1.49 4.77 3.81
N ALA A 260 1.76 5.35 2.65
CA ALA A 260 3.04 5.19 1.99
C ALA A 260 4.19 5.59 2.92
N ASP A 261 5.39 5.10 2.63
CA ASP A 261 6.61 5.44 3.36
C ASP A 261 6.81 6.95 3.45
N PRO A 262 7.49 7.44 4.51
CA PRO A 262 7.74 8.86 4.68
C PRO A 262 8.40 9.50 3.46
N ALA A 263 7.79 10.56 2.94
CA ALA A 263 8.29 11.28 1.77
C ALA A 263 8.07 12.79 1.90
N GLY A 264 8.88 13.59 1.20
CA GLY A 264 8.77 15.06 1.21
C GLY A 264 7.54 15.59 0.47
N SER A 265 6.94 14.79 -0.42
CA SER A 265 5.70 15.11 -1.12
C SER A 265 4.78 13.92 -1.11
N LEU A 266 3.49 14.13 -0.84
CA LEU A 266 2.49 13.08 -0.72
C LEU A 266 1.26 13.39 -1.57
N VAL A 267 0.59 12.31 -2.01
CA VAL A 267 -0.71 12.37 -2.68
C VAL A 267 -1.69 11.48 -1.92
N LEU A 268 -2.85 12.06 -1.58
CA LEU A 268 -3.96 11.35 -0.94
C LEU A 268 -5.14 11.35 -1.95
N PRO A 269 -5.26 10.29 -2.78
CA PRO A 269 -6.16 10.31 -3.93
C PRO A 269 -7.60 9.91 -3.56
N GLY A 270 -8.58 10.49 -4.27
CA GLY A 270 -9.95 9.98 -4.31
C GLY A 270 -10.84 10.40 -3.14
N ILE A 271 -10.75 11.65 -2.69
CA ILE A 271 -11.71 12.22 -1.75
C ILE A 271 -13.07 12.36 -2.49
N PRO A 272 -14.17 11.77 -1.95
CA PRO A 272 -15.48 11.81 -2.60
C PRO A 272 -16.02 13.23 -2.79
N ALA A 273 -16.80 13.44 -3.84
CA ALA A 273 -17.41 14.73 -4.17
C ALA A 273 -18.34 15.27 -3.08
N ASP A 274 -19.06 14.39 -2.42
CA ASP A 274 -20.06 14.68 -1.37
C ASP A 274 -19.50 14.55 0.06
N ALA A 275 -18.18 14.67 0.21
CA ALA A 275 -17.55 14.73 1.52
C ALA A 275 -18.05 15.96 2.30
N THR A 276 -18.64 15.74 3.48
CA THR A 276 -19.14 16.80 4.37
C THR A 276 -18.10 17.25 5.39
N SER A 277 -17.07 16.42 5.63
CA SER A 277 -15.89 16.77 6.44
C SER A 277 -14.68 16.02 5.92
N VAL A 278 -13.59 16.77 5.78
CA VAL A 278 -12.27 16.27 5.36
C VAL A 278 -11.26 16.71 6.42
N ARG A 279 -10.75 15.77 7.21
CA ARG A 279 -9.75 16.04 8.24
C ARG A 279 -8.41 15.45 7.84
N LEU A 280 -7.44 16.32 7.58
CA LEU A 280 -6.07 15.94 7.25
C LEU A 280 -5.25 15.75 8.52
N VAL A 281 -4.55 14.63 8.63
CA VAL A 281 -3.63 14.32 9.73
C VAL A 281 -2.25 14.02 9.13
N VAL A 282 -1.22 14.70 9.65
CA VAL A 282 0.17 14.62 9.17
C VAL A 282 1.11 14.41 10.34
N PHE A 283 2.10 13.57 10.16
CA PHE A 283 3.16 13.31 11.15
C PHE A 283 4.54 13.44 10.50
N VAL A 284 5.50 13.96 11.25
CA VAL A 284 6.92 14.08 10.86
C VAL A 284 7.77 13.08 11.64
N PRO A 285 8.26 12.00 11.03
CA PRO A 285 9.05 10.99 11.74
C PRO A 285 10.53 11.40 11.97
N GLY A 286 11.00 12.44 11.26
CA GLY A 286 12.38 12.93 11.35
C GLY A 286 12.64 13.87 12.51
N GLU A 287 13.81 14.50 12.49
CA GLU A 287 14.26 15.50 13.48
C GLU A 287 14.06 16.95 13.01
N GLU A 288 13.67 17.16 11.76
CA GLU A 288 13.40 18.47 11.18
C GLU A 288 11.90 18.70 11.00
N ASP A 289 11.46 19.91 11.28
CA ASP A 289 10.07 20.34 11.08
C ASP A 289 9.72 20.35 9.60
N ALA A 290 8.45 20.08 9.28
CA ALA A 290 7.94 20.14 7.93
C ALA A 290 7.04 21.36 7.72
N ASP A 291 7.32 22.15 6.67
CA ASP A 291 6.46 23.20 6.16
C ASP A 291 5.87 22.76 4.82
N LEU A 292 4.58 22.51 4.79
CA LEU A 292 3.88 21.93 3.66
C LEU A 292 2.90 22.92 3.02
N LYS A 293 2.85 22.92 1.69
CA LYS A 293 1.71 23.48 0.92
C LYS A 293 0.64 22.42 0.79
N VAL A 294 -0.60 22.78 1.05
CA VAL A 294 -1.78 21.94 0.89
C VAL A 294 -2.55 22.39 -0.34
N ARG A 295 -2.81 21.47 -1.26
CA ARG A 295 -3.59 21.73 -2.48
C ARG A 295 -4.59 20.61 -2.72
N LEU A 296 -5.77 20.97 -3.21
CA LEU A 296 -6.76 20.05 -3.76
C LEU A 296 -6.58 20.00 -5.29
N ALA A 297 -6.23 18.86 -5.83
CA ALA A 297 -6.32 18.57 -7.25
C ALA A 297 -7.78 18.18 -7.57
N ALA A 298 -8.54 19.14 -8.11
CA ALA A 298 -9.90 18.93 -8.60
C ALA A 298 -9.92 18.67 -10.11
N PRO A 299 -11.06 18.29 -10.72
CA PRO A 299 -11.14 18.05 -12.17
C PRO A 299 -10.74 19.27 -13.03
N GLY A 300 -11.10 20.48 -12.55
CA GLY A 300 -10.82 21.75 -13.24
C GLY A 300 -9.43 22.35 -12.96
N GLY A 301 -8.64 21.77 -12.06
CA GLY A 301 -7.32 22.28 -11.70
C GLY A 301 -7.00 22.15 -10.22
N SER A 302 -5.87 22.74 -9.80
CA SER A 302 -5.41 22.69 -8.42
C SER A 302 -5.87 23.94 -7.65
N ILE A 303 -6.48 23.72 -6.49
CA ILE A 303 -7.05 24.74 -5.62
C ILE A 303 -6.35 24.71 -4.26
N SER A 304 -6.07 25.87 -3.67
CA SER A 304 -5.57 25.97 -2.29
C SER A 304 -6.77 26.11 -1.33
N PRO A 305 -6.88 25.26 -0.28
CA PRO A 305 -7.94 25.40 0.72
C PRO A 305 -7.79 26.72 1.47
N ALA A 306 -8.83 27.56 1.44
CA ALA A 306 -8.78 28.88 2.06
C ALA A 306 -8.52 28.80 3.57
N GLY A 307 -7.49 29.49 4.06
CA GLY A 307 -7.06 29.49 5.45
C GLY A 307 -6.26 28.26 5.87
N ASN A 308 -6.01 27.31 4.94
CA ASN A 308 -5.22 26.09 5.16
C ASN A 308 -4.30 25.82 3.97
N GLU A 309 -3.77 26.88 3.37
CA GLU A 309 -2.87 26.81 2.21
C GLU A 309 -1.50 26.20 2.58
N GLN A 310 -1.14 26.34 3.86
CA GLN A 310 0.11 25.85 4.44
C GLN A 310 -0.15 25.13 5.76
N LEU A 311 0.66 24.13 6.04
CA LEU A 311 0.64 23.39 7.29
C LEU A 311 2.08 23.26 7.81
N HIS A 312 2.30 23.75 9.03
CA HIS A 312 3.54 23.53 9.78
C HIS A 312 3.36 22.33 10.72
N VAL A 313 4.29 21.39 10.67
CA VAL A 313 4.28 20.21 11.54
C VAL A 313 5.66 20.06 12.17
N LYS A 314 5.70 20.06 13.50
CA LYS A 314 6.96 19.88 14.25
C LYS A 314 7.46 18.44 14.18
N ALA A 315 8.76 18.30 14.21
CA ALA A 315 9.45 17.03 14.26
C ALA A 315 8.95 16.14 15.42
N GLY A 316 8.66 14.87 15.14
CA GLY A 316 8.13 13.91 16.10
C GLY A 316 6.70 14.14 16.56
N MET A 317 5.95 15.06 15.95
CA MET A 317 4.59 15.42 16.35
C MET A 317 3.57 15.15 15.25
N THR A 318 2.33 14.89 15.66
CA THR A 318 1.17 14.79 14.77
C THR A 318 0.42 16.13 14.74
N ALA A 319 0.20 16.67 13.56
CA ALA A 319 -0.69 17.83 13.35
C ALA A 319 -1.94 17.42 12.59
N ALA A 320 -3.06 18.04 12.90
CA ALA A 320 -4.32 17.81 12.21
C ALA A 320 -5.00 19.12 11.84
N VAL A 321 -5.63 19.15 10.67
CA VAL A 321 -6.38 20.31 10.19
C VAL A 321 -7.72 19.88 9.61
N ASP A 322 -8.77 20.61 9.96
CA ASP A 322 -10.12 20.42 9.41
C ASP A 322 -10.28 21.26 8.14
N LEU A 323 -10.39 20.59 7.01
CA LEU A 323 -10.60 21.19 5.69
C LEU A 323 -12.09 21.31 5.33
N LYS A 324 -13.00 20.87 6.24
CA LYS A 324 -14.46 20.93 6.10
C LYS A 324 -14.95 20.23 4.84
N ASP A 325 -15.90 20.84 4.12
CA ASP A 325 -16.47 20.39 2.84
C ASP A 325 -15.56 20.73 1.64
N LEU A 326 -14.27 20.41 1.74
CA LEU A 326 -13.22 20.80 0.80
C LEU A 326 -13.59 20.56 -0.67
N THR A 327 -14.25 19.47 -0.97
CA THR A 327 -14.56 19.01 -2.34
C THR A 327 -15.70 19.78 -3.00
N ARG A 328 -16.63 20.36 -2.23
CA ARG A 328 -17.73 21.20 -2.74
C ARG A 328 -18.50 20.62 -3.92
N GLY A 329 -18.74 19.32 -3.93
CA GLY A 329 -19.49 18.62 -4.97
C GLY A 329 -18.64 18.11 -6.14
N GLU A 330 -17.33 18.31 -6.14
CA GLU A 330 -16.40 17.75 -7.13
C GLU A 330 -15.40 16.80 -6.44
N PRO A 331 -15.15 15.59 -6.97
CA PRO A 331 -14.16 14.70 -6.38
C PRO A 331 -12.75 15.29 -6.52
N GLY A 332 -11.87 14.98 -5.58
CA GLY A 332 -10.52 15.54 -5.62
C GLY A 332 -9.49 14.68 -4.90
N SER A 333 -8.26 15.15 -4.90
CA SER A 333 -7.15 14.51 -4.19
C SER A 333 -6.29 15.57 -3.53
N LEU A 334 -5.81 15.32 -2.31
CA LEU A 334 -4.88 16.25 -1.67
C LEU A 334 -3.46 16.00 -2.15
N LEU A 335 -2.78 17.11 -2.43
CA LEU A 335 -1.36 17.17 -2.75
C LEU A 335 -0.67 17.93 -1.61
N LEU A 336 0.27 17.26 -0.94
CA LEU A 336 1.16 17.86 0.05
C LEU A 336 2.54 17.99 -0.57
N THR A 337 3.09 19.21 -0.59
CA THR A 337 4.42 19.47 -1.13
C THR A 337 5.19 20.39 -0.19
N PRO A 338 6.53 20.29 -0.10
CA PRO A 338 7.29 21.18 0.75
C PRO A 338 7.10 22.65 0.30
N SER A 339 6.98 23.56 1.26
CA SER A 339 6.88 25.01 0.98
C SER A 339 8.16 25.53 0.34
N ASP A 340 9.32 25.00 0.77
CA ASP A 340 10.62 25.21 0.14
C ASP A 340 11.17 23.85 -0.35
N PRO A 341 11.33 23.64 -1.67
CA PRO A 341 11.84 22.38 -2.22
C PRO A 341 13.25 21.99 -1.71
N LYS A 342 14.00 22.93 -1.17
CA LYS A 342 15.34 22.68 -0.59
C LYS A 342 15.27 22.17 0.85
N LYS A 343 14.10 22.30 1.51
CA LYS A 343 13.85 21.90 2.89
C LYS A 343 12.67 20.92 2.90
N SER A 344 12.93 19.70 2.47
CA SER A 344 11.90 18.67 2.31
C SER A 344 12.03 17.62 3.41
N ALA A 345 11.45 17.88 4.57
CA ALA A 345 11.34 16.88 5.63
C ALA A 345 10.34 15.79 5.22
N PRO A 346 10.69 14.50 5.39
CA PRO A 346 9.76 13.40 5.11
C PRO A 346 8.57 13.42 6.07
N VAL A 347 7.37 13.20 5.55
CA VAL A 347 6.12 13.14 6.30
C VAL A 347 5.29 11.92 5.92
N VAL A 348 4.38 11.50 6.80
CA VAL A 348 3.31 10.56 6.52
C VAL A 348 1.97 11.25 6.75
N ALA A 349 0.93 10.87 6.01
CA ALA A 349 -0.37 11.52 6.11
C ALA A 349 -1.53 10.59 5.78
N ALA A 350 -2.69 10.88 6.36
CA ALA A 350 -3.98 10.34 5.94
C ALA A 350 -5.08 11.39 6.10
N VAL A 351 -6.17 11.19 5.38
CA VAL A 351 -7.40 11.96 5.50
C VAL A 351 -8.49 11.07 6.06
N ARG A 352 -9.18 11.55 7.09
CA ARG A 352 -10.48 11.03 7.54
C ARG A 352 -11.56 11.82 6.79
N VAL A 353 -12.43 11.09 6.10
CA VAL A 353 -13.54 11.65 5.32
C VAL A 353 -14.85 11.25 5.95
N VAL A 354 -15.79 12.20 6.07
CA VAL A 354 -17.17 11.93 6.47
C VAL A 354 -18.09 12.29 5.31
N ARG A 355 -19.06 11.44 5.04
CA ARG A 355 -20.20 11.69 4.13
C ARG A 355 -21.50 11.70 4.93
N GLY A 356 -22.51 12.40 4.43
CA GLY A 356 -23.80 12.52 5.10
C GLY A 356 -23.79 13.44 6.31
N SER A 357 -24.90 13.44 7.08
CA SER A 357 -25.09 14.30 8.24
C SER A 357 -25.94 13.65 9.32
N GLY A 358 -25.77 14.07 10.59
CA GLY A 358 -26.51 13.53 11.74
C GLY A 358 -26.37 12.02 11.86
N ALA A 359 -27.47 11.29 12.07
CA ALA A 359 -27.47 9.83 12.20
C ALA A 359 -27.18 9.07 10.90
N LYS A 360 -27.07 9.78 9.75
CA LYS A 360 -26.78 9.21 8.43
C LYS A 360 -25.34 9.49 7.98
N GLN A 361 -24.45 9.74 8.92
CA GLN A 361 -23.03 9.90 8.64
C GLN A 361 -22.38 8.55 8.38
N GLU A 362 -21.29 8.57 7.58
CA GLU A 362 -20.40 7.43 7.34
C GLU A 362 -18.97 7.95 7.21
N ILE A 363 -18.00 7.12 7.63
CA ILE A 363 -16.57 7.47 7.55
C ILE A 363 -15.84 6.62 6.53
N GLY A 364 -14.75 7.18 6.02
CA GLY A 364 -13.75 6.49 5.22
C GLY A 364 -12.37 7.13 5.41
N PHE A 365 -11.34 6.44 5.01
CA PHE A 365 -9.96 6.90 5.15
C PHE A 365 -9.22 6.87 3.82
N VAL A 366 -8.43 7.92 3.58
CA VAL A 366 -7.57 8.03 2.39
C VAL A 366 -6.14 8.24 2.88
N PRO A 367 -5.31 7.19 2.95
CA PRO A 367 -3.90 7.34 3.26
C PRO A 367 -3.13 7.95 2.08
N ALA A 368 -2.00 8.59 2.37
CA ALA A 368 -1.03 8.90 1.34
C ALA A 368 -0.59 7.61 0.66
N THR A 369 -0.50 7.63 -0.67
CA THR A 369 -0.19 6.44 -1.45
C THR A 369 0.91 6.68 -2.47
N GLY A 370 1.68 5.64 -2.80
CA GLY A 370 2.61 5.64 -3.91
C GLY A 370 1.90 5.75 -5.27
N PRO A 371 2.63 6.06 -6.33
CA PRO A 371 2.07 6.05 -7.68
C PRO A 371 1.68 4.64 -8.12
N VAL A 372 0.82 4.56 -9.12
CA VAL A 372 0.44 3.31 -9.81
C VAL A 372 1.66 2.52 -10.34
N GLY A 373 2.77 3.21 -10.58
CA GLY A 373 3.96 2.57 -11.16
C GLY A 373 3.68 2.08 -12.57
N VAL A 374 3.98 0.81 -12.82
CA VAL A 374 3.66 0.18 -14.11
C VAL A 374 2.17 -0.16 -14.19
N ARG A 375 1.64 -0.72 -13.11
CA ARG A 375 0.27 -1.19 -13.04
C ARG A 375 -0.22 -1.25 -11.59
N ALA A 376 -1.51 -0.98 -11.40
CA ALA A 376 -2.22 -1.20 -10.14
C ALA A 376 -3.57 -1.87 -10.38
N THR A 377 -4.06 -2.61 -9.41
CA THR A 377 -5.31 -3.38 -9.53
C THR A 377 -6.17 -3.31 -8.29
N VAL A 378 -7.49 -3.40 -8.50
CA VAL A 378 -8.47 -3.57 -7.44
C VAL A 378 -9.53 -4.59 -7.86
N ALA A 379 -9.78 -5.59 -7.02
CA ALA A 379 -10.45 -6.81 -7.44
C ALA A 379 -11.97 -6.84 -7.19
N ASP A 380 -12.51 -6.01 -6.31
CA ASP A 380 -13.93 -6.05 -5.92
C ASP A 380 -14.65 -4.75 -6.28
N ASN A 381 -15.20 -4.71 -7.49
CA ASN A 381 -15.99 -3.60 -8.01
C ASN A 381 -17.41 -4.05 -8.34
N ARG A 382 -18.34 -3.11 -8.45
CA ARG A 382 -19.76 -3.39 -8.76
C ARG A 382 -20.16 -2.60 -10.01
N PRO A 383 -20.90 -3.24 -10.94
CA PRO A 383 -21.26 -2.63 -12.24
C PRO A 383 -22.44 -1.67 -12.16
N GLU A 384 -23.17 -1.63 -11.05
CA GLU A 384 -24.27 -0.70 -10.86
C GLU A 384 -23.81 0.74 -10.91
N GLU A 385 -24.62 1.61 -11.45
CA GLU A 385 -24.32 3.03 -11.62
C GLU A 385 -23.94 3.69 -10.30
N ASN A 386 -22.91 4.52 -10.31
CA ASN A 386 -22.36 5.27 -9.15
C ASN A 386 -21.88 4.41 -7.97
N THR A 387 -21.75 3.10 -8.15
CA THR A 387 -21.28 2.20 -7.10
C THR A 387 -19.75 2.13 -7.05
N THR A 388 -19.11 2.07 -8.22
CA THR A 388 -17.64 2.06 -8.33
C THR A 388 -17.15 3.29 -9.08
N LEU A 389 -16.27 4.07 -8.42
CA LEU A 389 -15.65 5.23 -9.00
C LEU A 389 -14.12 5.15 -8.83
N LEU A 390 -13.39 5.24 -9.93
CA LEU A 390 -11.92 5.29 -9.92
C LEU A 390 -11.47 6.75 -10.05
N ALA A 391 -10.71 7.25 -9.10
CA ALA A 391 -10.05 8.55 -9.15
C ALA A 391 -8.60 8.37 -9.60
N LEU A 392 -8.17 9.17 -10.58
CA LEU A 392 -6.83 9.18 -11.17
C LEU A 392 -6.24 10.58 -11.02
N THR A 393 -5.09 10.73 -10.38
CA THR A 393 -4.47 12.00 -10.06
C THR A 393 -3.06 12.09 -10.62
N ALA A 394 -2.77 13.11 -11.40
CA ALA A 394 -1.44 13.42 -11.91
C ALA A 394 -0.89 14.65 -11.18
N PRO A 395 0.04 14.51 -10.19
CA PRO A 395 0.41 15.61 -9.33
C PRO A 395 1.26 16.70 -10.01
N GLY A 396 2.10 16.37 -10.98
CA GLY A 396 3.10 17.32 -11.50
C GLY A 396 3.23 17.40 -13.02
N ALA A 397 2.80 16.40 -13.76
CA ALA A 397 2.88 16.36 -15.23
C ALA A 397 1.70 15.63 -15.79
N ASP A 398 1.31 15.99 -17.03
CA ASP A 398 0.27 15.26 -17.78
C ASP A 398 0.64 13.77 -17.86
N ALA A 399 -0.34 12.91 -17.75
CA ALA A 399 -0.16 11.46 -17.85
C ALA A 399 -1.29 10.80 -18.63
N LYS A 400 -0.98 9.69 -19.26
CA LYS A 400 -1.93 8.83 -19.94
C LYS A 400 -1.92 7.44 -19.34
N VAL A 401 -3.07 6.95 -18.96
CA VAL A 401 -3.26 5.62 -18.40
C VAL A 401 -4.31 4.86 -19.19
N LYS A 402 -4.19 3.54 -19.20
CA LYS A 402 -5.21 2.62 -19.70
C LYS A 402 -5.91 1.99 -18.49
N VAL A 403 -7.22 2.11 -18.44
CA VAL A 403 -8.07 1.44 -17.46
C VAL A 403 -8.75 0.26 -18.12
N THR A 404 -8.66 -0.92 -17.52
CA THR A 404 -9.30 -2.14 -18.01
C THR A 404 -10.21 -2.72 -16.95
N ALA A 405 -11.47 -3.01 -17.29
CA ALA A 405 -12.42 -3.73 -16.47
C ALA A 405 -12.49 -5.20 -16.92
N SER A 406 -12.10 -6.10 -16.01
CA SER A 406 -12.07 -7.56 -16.25
C SER A 406 -13.28 -8.21 -15.59
N PRO A 407 -14.17 -8.90 -16.36
CA PRO A 407 -15.37 -9.49 -15.82
C PRO A 407 -15.06 -10.64 -14.85
N GLY A 408 -15.88 -10.77 -13.79
CA GLY A 408 -15.81 -11.86 -12.85
C GLY A 408 -16.71 -13.05 -13.25
N THR A 409 -17.10 -13.84 -12.26
CA THR A 409 -17.91 -15.05 -12.47
C THR A 409 -19.33 -14.76 -12.99
N GLY A 410 -19.81 -13.50 -12.88
CA GLY A 410 -21.07 -13.04 -13.44
C GLY A 410 -21.07 -12.85 -14.97
N GLY A 411 -19.92 -13.06 -15.63
CA GLY A 411 -19.76 -12.92 -17.09
C GLY A 411 -19.66 -11.47 -17.57
N GLY A 412 -19.80 -11.28 -18.87
CA GLY A 412 -19.62 -10.01 -19.59
C GLY A 412 -18.33 -9.98 -20.38
N ASP A 413 -18.20 -8.95 -21.21
CA ASP A 413 -17.00 -8.72 -22.01
C ASP A 413 -16.06 -7.70 -21.34
N PRO A 414 -14.73 -7.90 -21.39
CA PRO A 414 -13.78 -6.91 -20.90
C PRO A 414 -13.96 -5.56 -21.58
N ALA A 415 -13.87 -4.48 -20.84
CA ALA A 415 -13.89 -3.12 -21.35
C ALA A 415 -12.57 -2.42 -21.06
N SER A 416 -12.12 -1.55 -21.96
CA SER A 416 -10.91 -0.76 -21.76
C SER A 416 -11.13 0.67 -22.24
N GLN A 417 -10.49 1.62 -21.51
CA GLN A 417 -10.50 3.04 -21.84
C GLN A 417 -9.12 3.66 -21.58
N GLU A 418 -8.65 4.49 -22.52
CA GLU A 418 -7.51 5.36 -22.28
C GLU A 418 -7.98 6.69 -21.70
N VAL A 419 -7.30 7.14 -20.65
CA VAL A 419 -7.62 8.36 -19.91
C VAL A 419 -6.39 9.25 -19.86
N THR A 420 -6.56 10.50 -20.26
CA THR A 420 -5.54 11.54 -20.09
C THR A 420 -5.84 12.32 -18.82
N VAL A 421 -4.91 12.34 -17.89
CA VAL A 421 -4.99 13.10 -16.63
C VAL A 421 -4.05 14.30 -16.73
N LYS A 422 -4.60 15.51 -16.65
CA LYS A 422 -3.81 16.75 -16.70
C LYS A 422 -3.03 16.97 -15.41
N ALA A 423 -1.87 17.61 -15.51
CA ALA A 423 -1.07 17.99 -14.37
C ALA A 423 -1.85 18.78 -13.32
N GLY A 424 -1.73 18.40 -12.06
CA GLY A 424 -2.41 19.04 -10.94
C GLY A 424 -3.92 18.78 -10.88
N THR A 425 -4.45 17.77 -11.60
CA THR A 425 -5.88 17.44 -11.61
C THR A 425 -6.17 16.02 -11.16
N THR A 426 -7.43 15.79 -10.77
CA THR A 426 -8.01 14.48 -10.54
C THR A 426 -9.11 14.23 -11.56
N GLN A 427 -9.04 13.12 -12.29
CA GLN A 427 -10.08 12.65 -13.20
C GLN A 427 -10.76 11.42 -12.59
N THR A 428 -12.09 11.35 -12.72
CA THR A 428 -12.85 10.18 -12.29
C THR A 428 -13.28 9.34 -13.49
N VAL A 429 -13.23 8.03 -13.31
CA VAL A 429 -13.61 7.04 -14.32
C VAL A 429 -14.59 6.07 -13.71
N SER A 430 -15.71 5.83 -14.40
CA SER A 430 -16.62 4.73 -14.12
C SER A 430 -16.58 3.80 -15.33
N LEU A 431 -15.94 2.64 -15.17
CA LEU A 431 -15.78 1.64 -16.21
C LEU A 431 -16.17 0.29 -15.66
N ALA A 432 -17.07 -0.40 -16.34
CA ALA A 432 -17.51 -1.76 -15.99
C ALA A 432 -17.46 -2.65 -17.24
N PRO A 433 -17.39 -3.98 -17.09
CA PRO A 433 -17.49 -4.93 -18.19
C PRO A 433 -18.84 -4.80 -18.90
N ALA A 434 -18.84 -4.88 -20.23
CA ALA A 434 -20.07 -4.81 -21.00
C ALA A 434 -20.97 -6.03 -20.72
N GLY A 435 -22.22 -5.80 -20.31
CA GLY A 435 -23.17 -6.85 -19.94
C GLY A 435 -22.80 -7.67 -18.70
N GLY A 436 -21.75 -7.26 -17.97
CA GLY A 436 -21.27 -7.93 -16.76
C GLY A 436 -22.23 -7.82 -15.61
N LYS A 437 -22.29 -8.87 -14.78
CA LYS A 437 -23.04 -8.93 -13.53
C LYS A 437 -22.09 -9.34 -12.40
N GLY A 438 -22.42 -8.90 -11.17
CA GLY A 438 -21.61 -9.20 -9.99
C GLY A 438 -20.27 -8.45 -9.96
N SER A 439 -19.32 -8.94 -9.16
CA SER A 439 -18.05 -8.25 -8.98
C SER A 439 -17.10 -8.41 -10.19
N TYR A 440 -16.31 -7.38 -10.44
CA TYR A 440 -15.30 -7.35 -11.49
C TYR A 440 -14.00 -6.69 -10.99
N ALA A 441 -12.90 -6.86 -11.71
CA ALA A 441 -11.63 -6.23 -11.38
C ALA A 441 -11.35 -5.03 -12.28
N LEU A 442 -10.71 -3.99 -11.71
CA LEU A 442 -10.13 -2.87 -12.45
C LEU A 442 -8.61 -2.95 -12.43
N THR A 443 -8.01 -2.71 -13.58
CA THR A 443 -6.56 -2.58 -13.76
C THR A 443 -6.27 -1.20 -14.34
N VAL A 444 -5.28 -0.51 -13.76
CA VAL A 444 -4.76 0.78 -14.24
C VAL A 444 -3.32 0.57 -14.68
N GLU A 445 -3.01 0.84 -15.95
CA GLU A 445 -1.68 0.71 -16.53
C GLU A 445 -1.18 2.07 -17.00
N THR A 446 0.04 2.45 -16.63
CA THR A 446 0.67 3.68 -17.11
C THR A 446 1.09 3.50 -18.57
N VAL A 447 0.60 4.37 -19.46
CA VAL A 447 0.94 4.38 -20.89
C VAL A 447 2.08 5.35 -21.17
N SER A 448 1.98 6.58 -20.66
CA SER A 448 3.00 7.62 -20.85
C SER A 448 2.80 8.80 -19.90
N GLY A 449 3.80 9.66 -19.81
CA GLY A 449 3.75 10.89 -19.02
C GLY A 449 4.30 10.76 -17.59
N GLY A 450 3.80 11.59 -16.69
CA GLY A 450 4.20 11.63 -15.30
C GLY A 450 3.59 10.52 -14.43
N PRO A 451 3.95 10.45 -13.13
CA PRO A 451 3.35 9.50 -12.21
C PRO A 451 1.85 9.80 -12.01
N VAL A 452 1.07 8.74 -11.88
CA VAL A 452 -0.37 8.81 -11.56
C VAL A 452 -0.61 8.09 -10.24
N HIS A 453 -1.41 8.71 -9.37
CA HIS A 453 -1.93 8.09 -8.16
C HIS A 453 -3.40 7.75 -8.36
N ALA A 454 -3.84 6.66 -7.79
CA ALA A 454 -5.20 6.17 -8.01
C ALA A 454 -5.85 5.74 -6.70
N ALA A 455 -7.17 5.89 -6.63
CA ALA A 455 -8.00 5.32 -5.58
C ALA A 455 -9.36 4.91 -6.15
N ARG A 456 -9.92 3.85 -5.59
CA ARG A 456 -11.27 3.39 -5.91
C ARG A 456 -12.20 3.69 -4.74
N THR A 457 -13.30 4.38 -5.01
CA THR A 457 -14.43 4.49 -4.09
C THR A 457 -15.46 3.42 -4.43
N LEU A 458 -15.85 2.62 -3.44
CA LEU A 458 -16.99 1.71 -3.51
C LEU A 458 -18.10 2.26 -2.63
N SER A 459 -19.25 2.53 -3.21
CA SER A 459 -20.45 3.04 -2.53
C SER A 459 -21.54 1.97 -2.53
N LEU A 460 -21.95 1.55 -1.34
CA LEU A 460 -23.03 0.56 -1.15
C LEU A 460 -24.07 1.14 -0.17
N PRO A 461 -24.88 2.11 -0.61
CA PRO A 461 -25.81 2.81 0.27
C PRO A 461 -26.82 1.86 0.91
N HIS A 462 -27.19 2.14 2.16
CA HIS A 462 -28.12 1.35 2.91
C HIS A 462 -29.01 2.24 3.78
N GLU A 463 -30.34 2.11 3.66
CA GLU A 463 -31.34 2.87 4.43
C GLU A 463 -31.12 4.41 4.45
N GLY A 464 -30.65 4.95 3.32
CA GLY A 464 -30.38 6.37 3.16
C GLY A 464 -29.05 6.85 3.79
N ILE A 465 -28.21 5.92 4.24
CA ILE A 465 -26.83 6.16 4.64
C ILE A 465 -25.94 5.94 3.42
N ALA A 466 -25.09 6.88 3.11
CA ALA A 466 -24.15 6.79 1.98
C ALA A 466 -22.92 5.95 2.35
N MET A 467 -23.12 4.67 2.70
CA MET A 467 -22.03 3.77 3.07
C MET A 467 -21.01 3.63 1.95
N PHE A 468 -19.76 3.74 2.28
CA PHE A 468 -18.67 3.72 1.30
C PHE A 468 -17.35 3.33 1.94
N THR A 469 -16.39 2.95 1.08
CA THR A 469 -14.97 2.83 1.43
C THR A 469 -14.12 3.38 0.31
N VAL A 470 -12.94 3.90 0.62
CA VAL A 470 -11.94 4.34 -0.36
C VAL A 470 -10.71 3.49 -0.24
N GLN A 471 -10.30 2.87 -1.34
CA GLN A 471 -9.09 2.06 -1.38
C GLN A 471 -8.09 2.68 -2.35
N ALA A 472 -6.94 3.11 -1.82
CA ALA A 472 -5.82 3.58 -2.62
C ALA A 472 -5.20 2.42 -3.41
N LEU A 473 -4.80 2.69 -4.65
CA LEU A 473 -4.15 1.74 -5.54
C LEU A 473 -2.70 2.17 -5.75
N SER A 474 -1.76 1.36 -5.28
CA SER A 474 -0.32 1.49 -5.54
C SER A 474 0.15 0.49 -6.59
N ASP A 475 1.41 0.59 -7.00
CA ASP A 475 2.06 -0.39 -7.87
C ASP A 475 1.80 -1.82 -7.37
N ASP A 476 1.39 -2.70 -8.26
CA ASP A 476 1.09 -4.11 -7.97
C ASP A 476 2.36 -4.98 -7.85
N HIS A 477 3.53 -4.37 -7.96
CA HIS A 477 4.83 -5.04 -7.89
C HIS A 477 4.94 -6.27 -8.78
N SER A 478 4.30 -6.24 -9.94
CA SER A 478 4.31 -7.36 -10.89
C SER A 478 5.68 -7.65 -11.49
N THR A 479 6.59 -6.69 -11.41
CA THR A 479 7.95 -6.82 -11.93
C THR A 479 8.99 -6.36 -10.91
N VAL A 480 10.18 -6.98 -10.97
CA VAL A 480 11.37 -6.57 -10.21
C VAL A 480 12.48 -6.16 -11.16
N SER A 481 13.29 -5.19 -10.73
CA SER A 481 14.47 -4.74 -11.46
C SER A 481 15.65 -5.65 -11.10
N VAL A 482 16.12 -6.45 -12.06
CA VAL A 482 17.24 -7.37 -11.87
C VAL A 482 18.49 -6.74 -12.47
N PRO A 483 19.52 -6.39 -11.65
CA PRO A 483 20.78 -5.91 -12.18
C PRO A 483 21.47 -6.97 -13.04
N LYS A 484 22.02 -6.58 -14.18
CA LYS A 484 22.90 -7.48 -14.93
C LYS A 484 24.21 -7.62 -14.17
N ALA A 485 24.53 -8.83 -13.73
CA ALA A 485 25.84 -9.13 -13.21
C ALA A 485 26.84 -9.10 -14.37
N ALA A 486 27.89 -8.27 -14.27
CA ALA A 486 29.05 -8.30 -15.14
C ALA A 486 30.27 -8.73 -14.31
N GLN A 487 31.11 -9.59 -14.87
CA GLN A 487 32.41 -9.87 -14.26
C GLN A 487 33.30 -8.64 -14.46
N ASP A 488 33.62 -7.97 -13.38
CA ASP A 488 34.59 -6.86 -13.37
C ASP A 488 35.80 -7.30 -12.55
N LEU A 489 36.86 -7.70 -13.24
CA LEU A 489 38.12 -8.12 -12.62
C LEU A 489 38.94 -6.91 -12.07
N SER A 490 38.58 -5.68 -12.41
CA SER A 490 39.24 -4.47 -11.90
C SER A 490 39.10 -4.29 -10.39
N VAL A 491 38.08 -4.90 -9.78
CA VAL A 491 37.87 -4.90 -8.31
C VAL A 491 38.98 -5.66 -7.58
N LEU A 492 39.65 -6.60 -8.23
CA LEU A 492 40.73 -7.39 -7.66
C LEU A 492 42.12 -6.71 -7.74
N THR A 493 42.20 -5.58 -8.44
CA THR A 493 43.44 -4.84 -8.69
C THR A 493 43.53 -3.48 -7.99
N ARG A 494 42.64 -3.21 -7.04
CA ARG A 494 42.68 -2.04 -6.17
C ARG A 494 43.36 -2.34 -4.85
#